data_b8e9c81edf46874c9a196c19cfd3eaed
#
_entry.id   b8e9c81edf46874c9a196c19cfd3eaed
#
_cell.length_a   1.000
_cell.length_b   1.000
_cell.length_c   1.000
_cell.angle_alpha   90.00
_cell.angle_beta   90.00
_cell.angle_gamma   90.00
#
_symmetry.space_group_name_H-M   'P 1'
#
loop_
_entity.id
_entity.type
_entity.pdbx_description
1 polymer ?
#
loop_
_entity_poly.entity_id
_entity_poly.type
_entity_poly.pdbx_seq_one_letter_code
_entity_poly.pdbx_strand_id
1 'polypeptide(L)'
;MSYVLADLDMLAAATGDVAGIASSLSAANAAAAASTTALVAAAGDEVSAAIASLFSSHGQQYQVLSVEAAAFHARFVQALNSAGGAYAAAEAASASPLQSVVDDILALINAPTNLLLGRPLIGDGTDGGSGGS
;
A
#
# COMPACT_ATOMS: atom_id res chain seq x y z
N MET A 1 22.84 4.48 -16.04
CA MET A 1 21.81 3.81 -15.23
C MET A 1 20.83 4.85 -14.72
N SER A 2 19.59 4.73 -15.09
CA SER A 2 18.55 5.54 -14.49
C SER A 2 18.16 4.92 -13.16
N TYR A 3 18.36 5.64 -12.07
CA TYR A 3 17.86 5.25 -10.77
C TYR A 3 16.38 5.61 -10.69
N VAL A 4 15.53 4.62 -10.65
CA VAL A 4 14.12 4.82 -10.32
C VAL A 4 14.00 4.75 -8.82
N LEU A 5 13.82 5.90 -8.18
CA LEU A 5 13.44 5.96 -6.77
C LEU A 5 11.95 5.67 -6.71
N ALA A 6 11.57 4.53 -6.16
CA ALA A 6 10.19 4.23 -5.88
C ALA A 6 9.74 5.10 -4.70
N ASP A 7 8.73 5.92 -4.92
CA ASP A 7 8.08 6.67 -3.83
C ASP A 7 7.13 5.73 -3.10
N LEU A 8 7.60 5.15 -1.99
CA LEU A 8 6.86 4.19 -1.19
C LEU A 8 5.62 4.81 -0.54
N ASP A 9 5.65 6.08 -0.20
CA ASP A 9 4.51 6.79 0.39
C ASP A 9 3.40 6.96 -0.65
N MET A 10 3.74 7.30 -1.90
CA MET A 10 2.78 7.36 -2.99
C MET A 10 2.20 5.98 -3.33
N LEU A 11 3.02 4.92 -3.32
CA LEU A 11 2.55 3.56 -3.54
C LEU A 11 1.58 3.12 -2.44
N ALA A 12 1.88 3.40 -1.18
CA ALA A 12 1.00 3.09 -0.05
C ALA A 12 -0.31 3.87 -0.14
N ALA A 13 -0.26 5.16 -0.48
CA ALA A 13 -1.46 5.98 -0.68
C ALA A 13 -2.32 5.46 -1.83
N ALA A 14 -1.72 5.12 -2.98
CA ALA A 14 -2.43 4.53 -4.11
C ALA A 14 -3.08 3.19 -3.76
N THR A 15 -2.39 2.34 -3.00
CA THR A 15 -2.93 1.07 -2.50
C THR A 15 -4.15 1.31 -1.60
N GLY A 16 -4.09 2.31 -0.72
CA GLY A 16 -5.21 2.71 0.13
C GLY A 16 -6.40 3.21 -0.69
N ASP A 17 -6.17 4.01 -1.72
CA ASP A 17 -7.21 4.50 -2.62
C ASP A 17 -7.90 3.36 -3.37
N VAL A 18 -7.13 2.41 -3.89
CA VAL A 18 -7.64 1.21 -4.57
C VAL A 18 -8.50 0.36 -3.61
N ALA A 19 -8.07 0.19 -2.36
CA ALA A 19 -8.86 -0.49 -1.34
C ALA A 19 -10.16 0.26 -1.01
N GLY A 20 -10.13 1.59 -0.96
CA GLY A 20 -11.29 2.45 -0.76
C GLY A 20 -12.32 2.31 -1.89
N ILE A 21 -11.88 2.21 -3.13
CA ILE A 21 -12.75 1.96 -4.30
C ILE A 21 -13.49 0.63 -4.13
N ALA A 22 -12.81 -0.42 -3.70
CA ALA A 22 -13.42 -1.72 -3.45
C ALA A 22 -14.52 -1.66 -2.38
N SER A 23 -14.28 -0.95 -1.28
CA SER A 23 -15.26 -0.77 -0.21
C SER A 23 -16.51 -0.03 -0.71
N SER A 24 -16.32 1.04 -1.47
CA SER A 24 -17.43 1.82 -2.04
C SER A 24 -18.25 1.01 -3.03
N LEU A 25 -17.59 0.23 -3.89
CA LEU A 25 -18.24 -0.63 -4.87
C LEU A 25 -19.03 -1.76 -4.19
N SER A 26 -18.45 -2.40 -3.19
CA SER A 26 -19.14 -3.44 -2.40
C SER A 26 -20.38 -2.91 -1.70
N ALA A 27 -20.32 -1.72 -1.11
CA ALA A 27 -21.45 -1.06 -0.48
C ALA A 27 -22.56 -0.75 -1.52
N ALA A 28 -22.19 -0.23 -2.69
CA ALA A 28 -23.14 0.05 -3.77
C ALA A 28 -23.80 -1.25 -4.29
N ASN A 29 -23.04 -2.31 -4.48
CA ASN A 29 -23.56 -3.61 -4.91
C ASN A 29 -24.52 -4.22 -3.87
N ALA A 30 -24.19 -4.12 -2.59
CA ALA A 30 -25.05 -4.58 -1.50
C ALA A 30 -26.37 -3.76 -1.45
N ALA A 31 -26.29 -2.45 -1.63
CA ALA A 31 -27.49 -1.59 -1.68
C ALA A 31 -28.39 -1.90 -2.86
N ALA A 32 -27.83 -2.27 -4.02
CA ALA A 32 -28.59 -2.60 -5.22
C ALA A 32 -29.15 -4.03 -5.21
N ALA A 33 -28.63 -4.93 -4.38
CA ALA A 33 -28.93 -6.37 -4.45
C ALA A 33 -30.43 -6.67 -4.33
N ALA A 34 -31.12 -6.16 -3.30
CA ALA A 34 -32.52 -6.45 -3.07
C ALA A 34 -33.42 -5.97 -4.18
N SER A 35 -33.18 -4.76 -4.69
CA SER A 35 -34.02 -4.15 -5.75
C SER A 35 -33.79 -4.74 -7.14
N THR A 36 -32.63 -5.34 -7.41
CA THR A 36 -32.28 -5.87 -8.73
C THR A 36 -32.45 -7.39 -8.84
N THR A 37 -32.44 -8.14 -7.73
CA THR A 37 -32.52 -9.61 -7.74
C THR A 37 -33.93 -10.14 -7.53
N ALA A 38 -34.88 -9.31 -7.10
CA ALA A 38 -36.26 -9.68 -6.81
C ALA A 38 -37.24 -8.65 -7.42
N LEU A 39 -37.20 -8.50 -8.73
CA LEU A 39 -38.08 -7.57 -9.42
C LEU A 39 -39.52 -8.12 -9.46
N VAL A 40 -40.47 -7.23 -9.14
CA VAL A 40 -41.91 -7.51 -9.23
C VAL A 40 -42.39 -7.17 -10.64
N ALA A 41 -43.22 -8.04 -11.22
CA ALA A 41 -43.82 -7.76 -12.52
C ALA A 41 -44.72 -6.52 -12.44
N ALA A 42 -44.63 -5.64 -13.45
CA ALA A 42 -45.43 -4.42 -13.52
C ALA A 42 -46.91 -4.69 -13.82
N ALA A 43 -47.21 -5.80 -14.48
CA ALA A 43 -48.57 -6.26 -14.78
C ALA A 43 -48.70 -7.75 -14.50
N GLY A 44 -49.93 -8.22 -14.32
CA GLY A 44 -50.23 -9.62 -14.04
C GLY A 44 -50.25 -10.54 -15.26
N ASP A 45 -49.54 -10.18 -16.34
CA ASP A 45 -49.48 -11.00 -17.56
C ASP A 45 -48.18 -11.79 -17.67
N GLU A 46 -48.14 -12.81 -18.55
CA GLU A 46 -46.96 -13.67 -18.74
C GLU A 46 -45.75 -12.90 -19.26
N VAL A 47 -45.96 -11.90 -20.12
CA VAL A 47 -44.85 -11.08 -20.70
C VAL A 47 -44.17 -10.29 -19.63
N SER A 48 -44.93 -9.62 -18.77
CA SER A 48 -44.41 -8.82 -17.66
C SER A 48 -43.67 -9.72 -16.65
N ALA A 49 -44.19 -10.87 -16.34
CA ALA A 49 -43.58 -11.87 -15.47
C ALA A 49 -42.27 -12.40 -16.08
N ALA A 50 -42.24 -12.68 -17.37
CA ALA A 50 -41.04 -13.13 -18.07
C ALA A 50 -39.93 -12.07 -18.06
N ILE A 51 -40.29 -10.80 -18.29
CA ILE A 51 -39.34 -9.68 -18.26
C ILE A 51 -38.80 -9.48 -16.84
N ALA A 52 -39.64 -9.49 -15.82
CA ALA A 52 -39.23 -9.38 -14.42
C ALA A 52 -38.29 -10.52 -14.02
N SER A 53 -38.59 -11.76 -14.46
CA SER A 53 -37.75 -12.92 -14.24
C SER A 53 -36.37 -12.76 -14.91
N LEU A 54 -36.33 -12.29 -16.15
CA LEU A 54 -35.08 -12.06 -16.89
C LEU A 54 -34.19 -11.03 -16.17
N PHE A 55 -34.73 -9.90 -15.78
CA PHE A 55 -33.97 -8.87 -15.09
C PHE A 55 -33.53 -9.33 -13.68
N SER A 56 -34.39 -10.05 -12.95
CA SER A 56 -34.02 -10.63 -11.66
C SER A 56 -32.87 -11.63 -11.80
N SER A 57 -32.93 -12.51 -12.78
CA SER A 57 -31.88 -13.46 -13.09
C SER A 57 -30.56 -12.77 -13.46
N HIS A 58 -30.62 -11.73 -14.28
CA HIS A 58 -29.47 -10.91 -14.62
C HIS A 58 -28.87 -10.24 -13.39
N GLY A 59 -29.70 -9.68 -12.53
CA GLY A 59 -29.28 -9.07 -11.26
C GLY A 59 -28.58 -10.09 -10.35
N GLN A 60 -29.10 -11.32 -10.27
CA GLN A 60 -28.47 -12.39 -9.50
C GLN A 60 -27.10 -12.77 -10.06
N GLN A 61 -26.97 -12.90 -11.38
CA GLN A 61 -25.69 -13.18 -12.03
C GLN A 61 -24.68 -12.05 -11.80
N TYR A 62 -25.13 -10.81 -11.85
CA TYR A 62 -24.29 -9.66 -11.51
C TYR A 62 -23.77 -9.72 -10.07
N GLN A 63 -24.61 -10.08 -9.11
CA GLN A 63 -24.20 -10.20 -7.69
C GLN A 63 -23.15 -11.31 -7.51
N VAL A 64 -23.28 -12.44 -8.20
CA VAL A 64 -22.25 -13.49 -8.16
C VAL A 64 -20.93 -12.97 -8.73
N LEU A 65 -20.98 -12.31 -9.89
CA LEU A 65 -19.79 -11.74 -10.51
C LEU A 65 -19.15 -10.66 -9.63
N SER A 66 -19.95 -9.85 -8.92
CA SER A 66 -19.45 -8.83 -8.02
C SER A 66 -18.67 -9.41 -6.84
N VAL A 67 -19.07 -10.55 -6.31
CA VAL A 67 -18.34 -11.26 -5.26
C VAL A 67 -16.99 -11.77 -5.77
N GLU A 68 -16.95 -12.34 -6.96
CA GLU A 68 -15.69 -12.79 -7.59
C GLU A 68 -14.75 -11.61 -7.86
N ALA A 69 -15.29 -10.51 -8.37
CA ALA A 69 -14.52 -9.29 -8.61
C ALA A 69 -13.97 -8.71 -7.31
N ALA A 70 -14.74 -8.71 -6.22
CA ALA A 70 -14.30 -8.26 -4.92
C ALA A 70 -13.16 -9.13 -4.36
N ALA A 71 -13.23 -10.45 -4.53
CA ALA A 71 -12.16 -11.37 -4.14
C ALA A 71 -10.88 -11.14 -4.95
N PHE A 72 -11.00 -10.92 -6.25
CA PHE A 72 -9.86 -10.57 -7.11
C PHE A 72 -9.24 -9.24 -6.67
N HIS A 73 -10.07 -8.24 -6.42
CA HIS A 73 -9.62 -6.91 -5.97
C HIS A 73 -8.86 -6.98 -4.65
N ALA A 74 -9.35 -7.76 -3.68
CA ALA A 74 -8.67 -7.97 -2.41
C ALA A 74 -7.28 -8.58 -2.60
N ARG A 75 -7.15 -9.58 -3.48
CA ARG A 75 -5.86 -10.18 -3.83
C ARG A 75 -4.92 -9.19 -4.52
N PHE A 76 -5.46 -8.34 -5.37
CA PHE A 76 -4.71 -7.27 -6.03
C PHE A 76 -4.15 -6.26 -5.02
N VAL A 77 -4.97 -5.81 -4.06
CA VAL A 77 -4.51 -4.92 -2.97
C VAL A 77 -3.42 -5.58 -2.13
N GLN A 78 -3.55 -6.86 -1.80
CA GLN A 78 -2.52 -7.61 -1.09
C GLN A 78 -1.22 -7.70 -1.90
N ALA A 79 -1.31 -7.91 -3.20
CA ALA A 79 -0.14 -7.94 -4.08
C ALA A 79 0.57 -6.58 -4.13
N LEU A 80 -0.17 -5.49 -4.17
CA LEU A 80 0.39 -4.13 -4.10
C LEU A 80 1.10 -3.87 -2.77
N ASN A 81 0.50 -4.27 -1.64
CA ASN A 81 1.11 -4.16 -0.33
C ASN A 81 2.40 -4.98 -0.24
N SER A 82 2.40 -6.19 -0.76
CA SER A 82 3.58 -7.07 -0.79
C SER A 82 4.69 -6.48 -1.65
N ALA A 83 4.35 -5.92 -2.80
CA ALA A 83 5.30 -5.24 -3.67
C ALA A 83 5.91 -4.01 -2.97
N GLY A 84 5.10 -3.20 -2.29
CA GLY A 84 5.57 -2.07 -1.49
C GLY A 84 6.54 -2.50 -0.39
N GLY A 85 6.23 -3.58 0.32
CA GLY A 85 7.10 -4.18 1.33
C GLY A 85 8.42 -4.68 0.75
N ALA A 86 8.40 -5.31 -0.42
CA ALA A 86 9.60 -5.78 -1.12
C ALA A 86 10.50 -4.61 -1.54
N TYR A 87 9.94 -3.52 -2.05
CA TYR A 87 10.68 -2.31 -2.37
C TYR A 87 11.30 -1.67 -1.13
N ALA A 88 10.55 -1.58 -0.03
CA ALA A 88 11.05 -1.05 1.23
C ALA A 88 12.23 -1.87 1.77
N ALA A 89 12.14 -3.20 1.72
CA ALA A 89 13.23 -4.10 2.12
C ALA A 89 14.45 -3.95 1.23
N ALA A 90 14.27 -3.81 -0.10
CA ALA A 90 15.36 -3.60 -1.04
C ALA A 90 16.07 -2.26 -0.80
N GLU A 91 15.33 -1.19 -0.53
CA GLU A 91 15.91 0.11 -0.18
C GLU A 91 16.70 0.06 1.13
N ALA A 92 16.15 -0.59 2.16
CA ALA A 92 16.85 -0.77 3.44
C ALA A 92 18.13 -1.59 3.27
N ALA A 93 18.11 -2.66 2.49
CA ALA A 93 19.28 -3.48 2.20
C ALA A 93 20.35 -2.72 1.41
N SER A 94 19.95 -1.80 0.54
CA SER A 94 20.87 -0.94 -0.23
C SER A 94 21.47 0.19 0.60
N ALA A 95 20.74 0.70 1.58
CA ALA A 95 21.19 1.78 2.46
C ALA A 95 22.24 1.30 3.47
N SER A 96 22.11 0.10 4.01
CA SER A 96 23.02 -0.44 5.03
C SER A 96 24.49 -0.55 4.58
N PRO A 97 24.82 -1.09 3.39
CA PRO A 97 26.20 -1.13 2.91
C PRO A 97 26.79 0.27 2.72
N LEU A 98 25.99 1.21 2.23
CA LEU A 98 26.43 2.58 2.02
C LEU A 98 26.77 3.28 3.35
N GLN A 99 25.94 3.08 4.37
CA GLN A 99 26.20 3.62 5.72
C GLN A 99 27.46 3.05 6.30
N SER A 100 27.72 1.73 6.15
CA SER A 100 28.95 1.09 6.62
C SER A 100 30.20 1.70 5.96
N VAL A 101 30.16 1.98 4.65
CA VAL A 101 31.28 2.62 3.94
C VAL A 101 31.50 4.05 4.44
N VAL A 102 30.46 4.80 4.70
CA VAL A 102 30.56 6.17 5.26
C VAL A 102 31.15 6.12 6.66
N ASP A 103 30.72 5.22 7.52
CA ASP A 103 31.22 5.05 8.87
C ASP A 103 32.70 4.66 8.88
N ASP A 104 33.12 3.75 7.99
CA ASP A 104 34.53 3.35 7.84
C ASP A 104 35.41 4.50 7.37
N ILE A 105 34.93 5.31 6.41
CA ILE A 105 35.68 6.49 5.94
C ILE A 105 35.80 7.53 7.06
N LEU A 106 34.73 7.78 7.80
CA LEU A 106 34.78 8.72 8.94
C LEU A 106 35.70 8.23 10.03
N ALA A 107 35.71 6.93 10.34
CA ALA A 107 36.64 6.34 11.30
C ALA A 107 38.08 6.53 10.87
N LEU A 108 38.39 6.32 9.58
CA LEU A 108 39.73 6.49 9.04
C LEU A 108 40.21 7.95 9.08
N ILE A 109 39.32 8.90 8.77
CA ILE A 109 39.62 10.33 8.82
C ILE A 109 39.80 10.81 10.24
N ASN A 110 39.00 10.34 11.20
CA ASN A 110 38.97 10.78 12.55
C ASN A 110 40.01 10.08 13.47
N ALA A 111 40.54 8.91 13.05
CA ALA A 111 41.49 8.15 13.87
C ALA A 111 42.71 8.98 14.33
N PRO A 112 43.42 9.73 13.47
CA PRO A 112 44.58 10.52 13.92
C PRO A 112 44.19 11.64 14.92
N THR A 113 43.08 12.32 14.71
CA THR A 113 42.64 13.42 15.58
C THR A 113 42.05 12.91 16.88
N ASN A 114 41.38 11.76 16.89
CA ASN A 114 40.93 11.12 18.12
C ASN A 114 42.12 10.70 19.01
N LEU A 115 43.19 10.15 18.40
CA LEU A 115 44.40 9.76 19.12
C LEU A 115 45.18 10.95 19.69
N LEU A 116 45.27 12.05 18.94
CA LEU A 116 46.06 13.21 19.29
C LEU A 116 45.31 14.25 20.12
N LEU A 117 44.04 14.45 19.84
CA LEU A 117 43.24 15.55 20.40
C LEU A 117 42.02 15.04 21.19
N GLY A 118 41.73 13.76 21.17
CA GLY A 118 40.58 13.16 21.85
C GLY A 118 39.21 13.57 21.26
N ARG A 119 39.21 14.09 20.03
CA ARG A 119 37.97 14.56 19.36
C ARG A 119 37.99 14.27 17.87
N PRO A 120 36.85 14.05 17.24
CA PRO A 120 36.78 13.83 15.81
C PRO A 120 37.04 15.12 15.02
N LEU A 121 37.61 14.97 13.84
CA LEU A 121 37.80 16.06 12.88
C LEU A 121 36.48 16.44 12.18
N ILE A 122 35.67 15.40 11.88
CA ILE A 122 34.37 15.53 11.24
C ILE A 122 33.35 14.79 12.10
N GLY A 123 32.27 15.45 12.45
CA GLY A 123 31.18 14.92 13.28
C GLY A 123 30.93 15.78 14.51
N ASP A 124 29.97 15.36 15.30
CA ASP A 124 29.63 16.05 16.54
C ASP A 124 30.78 15.91 17.56
N GLY A 125 31.21 17.03 18.13
CA GLY A 125 32.18 17.01 19.19
C GLY A 125 31.66 16.29 20.43
N THR A 126 32.57 15.67 21.17
CA THR A 126 32.23 15.16 22.51
C THR A 126 31.70 16.28 23.38
N ASP A 127 30.58 16.07 24.04
CA ASP A 127 30.04 16.99 25.01
C ASP A 127 31.15 17.33 26.04
N GLY A 128 31.46 18.61 26.16
CA GLY A 128 32.39 19.07 27.17
C GLY A 128 31.89 18.61 28.53
N GLY A 129 32.66 17.79 29.20
CA GLY A 129 32.33 17.38 30.56
C GLY A 129 31.97 18.57 31.39
N SER A 130 30.80 18.57 32.02
CA SER A 130 30.40 19.61 32.96
C SER A 130 31.49 19.71 34.03
N GLY A 131 32.25 20.80 33.97
CA GLY A 131 33.23 21.11 34.99
C GLY A 131 32.51 21.24 36.33
N GLY A 132 32.58 20.19 37.12
CA GLY A 132 32.18 20.23 38.51
C GLY A 132 33.13 21.16 39.23
N SER A 133 32.63 22.25 39.74
CA SER A 133 33.27 23.10 40.74
C SER A 133 33.31 22.40 42.07
#